data_20c0c634e732b3f89c624b1c74b06125
#
_entry.id   20c0c634e732b3f89c624b1c74b06125
#
_cell.length_a   1.000
_cell.length_b   1.000
_cell.length_c   1.000
_cell.angle_alpha   90.00
_cell.angle_beta   90.00
_cell.angle_gamma   90.00
#
_symmetry.space_group_name_H-M   'P 1'
#
loop_
_entity.id
_entity.type
_entity.pdbx_description
1 polymer ?
#
loop_
_entity_poly.entity_id
_entity_poly.type
_entity_poly.pdbx_seq_one_letter_code
_entity_poly.pdbx_strand_id
1 'polypeptide(L)'
;ISVIIPALNEAASLPLTLAALQGLRQRGHEVILVDGGSSDDTVEVSRSLVDSVLPAARGRAVQMRAGADVARGDVFWFLHADTRAPEHADRLIGAALQDTGIQWGRFDVQLSEQRVSLRVVGNLMNTRSRLSGIATGDQGIFVRRTLYTAVGGFPQQPLMEDIALSRILRRHGRPAIIRQRLHSSPRRWEQHGVTRTILLMWGLRLAYFTGVAPDRLARLYRLHQP
;
A
#
# COMPACT_ATOMS: atom_id res chain seq x y z
N ILE A 1 -7.38 -11.31 9.22
CA ILE A 1 -6.62 -10.25 8.53
C ILE A 1 -7.24 -8.92 8.89
N SER A 2 -6.42 -7.90 9.15
CA SER A 2 -6.83 -6.50 9.25
C SER A 2 -6.32 -5.75 8.03
N VAL A 3 -7.26 -5.27 7.20
CA VAL A 3 -6.94 -4.42 6.05
C VAL A 3 -6.87 -2.97 6.54
N ILE A 4 -5.72 -2.32 6.39
CA ILE A 4 -5.45 -0.97 6.86
C ILE A 4 -5.31 -0.05 5.66
N ILE A 5 -6.18 0.94 5.55
CA ILE A 5 -6.30 1.83 4.39
C ILE A 5 -6.06 3.27 4.83
N PRO A 6 -4.89 3.86 4.54
CA PRO A 6 -4.67 5.29 4.73
C PRO A 6 -5.42 6.07 3.64
N ALA A 7 -6.21 7.06 4.03
CA ALA A 7 -6.97 7.90 3.10
C ALA A 7 -6.75 9.39 3.37
N LEU A 8 -6.76 10.19 2.30
CA LEU A 8 -6.78 11.65 2.35
C LEU A 8 -7.38 12.16 1.04
N ASN A 9 -8.60 12.70 1.09
CA ASN A 9 -9.35 13.21 -0.06
C ASN A 9 -9.49 12.14 -1.17
N GLU A 10 -10.07 10.99 -0.82
CA GLU A 10 -10.23 9.83 -1.71
C GLU A 10 -11.72 9.45 -1.90
N ALA A 11 -12.66 10.37 -1.67
CA ALA A 11 -14.09 10.11 -1.80
C ALA A 11 -14.48 9.49 -3.15
N ALA A 12 -13.80 9.87 -4.23
CA ALA A 12 -14.11 9.40 -5.58
C ALA A 12 -13.63 7.95 -5.85
N SER A 13 -12.50 7.51 -5.27
CA SER A 13 -11.91 6.19 -5.54
C SER A 13 -12.27 5.15 -4.48
N LEU A 14 -12.45 5.58 -3.24
CA LEU A 14 -12.62 4.73 -2.08
C LEU A 14 -13.83 3.76 -2.16
N PRO A 15 -15.01 4.15 -2.67
CA PRO A 15 -16.16 3.24 -2.75
C PRO A 15 -15.88 1.97 -3.56
N LEU A 16 -15.16 2.06 -4.68
CA LEU A 16 -14.79 0.89 -5.50
C LEU A 16 -13.77 0.00 -4.78
N THR A 17 -12.83 0.59 -4.07
CA THR A 17 -11.86 -0.15 -3.25
C THR A 17 -12.56 -0.90 -2.13
N LEU A 18 -13.44 -0.25 -1.39
CA LEU A 18 -14.17 -0.85 -0.27
C LEU A 18 -15.18 -1.90 -0.71
N ALA A 19 -15.85 -1.70 -1.85
CA ALA A 19 -16.77 -2.70 -2.40
C ALA A 19 -16.06 -4.03 -2.68
N ALA A 20 -14.81 -4.02 -3.18
CA ALA A 20 -14.03 -5.21 -3.42
C ALA A 20 -13.64 -5.96 -2.13
N LEU A 21 -13.71 -5.31 -0.97
CA LEU A 21 -13.36 -5.88 0.34
C LEU A 21 -14.57 -6.44 1.11
N GLN A 22 -15.82 -6.23 0.63
CA GLN A 22 -16.99 -6.66 1.39
C GLN A 22 -17.07 -8.18 1.58
N GLY A 23 -16.69 -8.97 0.57
CA GLY A 23 -16.62 -10.42 0.73
C GLY A 23 -15.61 -10.87 1.78
N LEU A 24 -14.52 -10.14 1.95
CA LEU A 24 -13.51 -10.38 2.99
C LEU A 24 -14.11 -10.04 4.39
N ARG A 25 -14.81 -8.92 4.54
CA ARG A 25 -15.50 -8.55 5.79
C ARG A 25 -16.54 -9.61 6.19
N GLN A 26 -17.34 -10.10 5.24
CA GLN A 26 -18.33 -11.16 5.49
C GLN A 26 -17.71 -12.47 5.98
N ARG A 27 -16.41 -12.70 5.69
CA ARG A 27 -15.65 -13.84 6.19
C ARG A 27 -14.95 -13.59 7.54
N GLY A 28 -15.30 -12.49 8.23
CA GLY A 28 -14.82 -12.19 9.58
C GLY A 28 -13.47 -11.47 9.64
N HIS A 29 -13.01 -10.90 8.51
CA HIS A 29 -11.84 -10.04 8.49
C HIS A 29 -12.27 -8.58 8.70
N GLU A 30 -11.37 -7.72 9.18
CA GLU A 30 -11.68 -6.32 9.45
C GLU A 30 -11.06 -5.37 8.41
N VAL A 31 -11.76 -4.27 8.14
CA VAL A 31 -11.29 -3.17 7.30
C VAL A 31 -11.27 -1.89 8.12
N ILE A 32 -10.10 -1.30 8.24
CA ILE A 32 -9.83 -0.09 9.02
C ILE A 32 -9.45 1.03 8.06
N LEU A 33 -10.26 2.08 8.00
CA LEU A 33 -9.90 3.31 7.30
C LEU A 33 -9.21 4.25 8.27
N VAL A 34 -8.08 4.81 7.86
CA VAL A 34 -7.37 5.82 8.66
C VAL A 34 -7.35 7.13 7.89
N ASP A 35 -8.16 8.09 8.32
CA ASP A 35 -8.30 9.38 7.67
C ASP A 35 -7.21 10.36 8.12
N GLY A 36 -6.52 10.95 7.16
CA GLY A 36 -5.45 11.93 7.37
C GLY A 36 -5.94 13.38 7.46
N GLY A 37 -7.21 13.62 7.77
CA GLY A 37 -7.86 14.94 7.80
C GLY A 37 -8.40 15.33 6.41
N SER A 38 -9.23 14.47 5.82
CA SER A 38 -9.90 14.76 4.55
C SER A 38 -10.87 15.94 4.68
N SER A 39 -10.94 16.73 3.64
CA SER A 39 -11.87 17.87 3.50
C SER A 39 -13.03 17.58 2.55
N ASP A 40 -13.01 16.41 1.91
CA ASP A 40 -14.08 15.90 1.06
C ASP A 40 -14.93 14.83 1.80
N ASP A 41 -15.84 14.18 1.10
CA ASP A 41 -16.74 13.18 1.67
C ASP A 41 -16.09 11.80 1.93
N THR A 42 -14.75 11.71 1.97
CA THR A 42 -14.00 10.44 2.19
C THR A 42 -14.52 9.65 3.38
N VAL A 43 -14.68 10.30 4.53
CA VAL A 43 -15.15 9.65 5.76
C VAL A 43 -16.60 9.21 5.61
N GLU A 44 -17.46 10.06 5.04
CA GLU A 44 -18.90 9.79 4.92
C GLU A 44 -19.17 8.58 4.02
N VAL A 45 -18.57 8.54 2.83
CA VAL A 45 -18.77 7.42 1.87
C VAL A 45 -18.20 6.09 2.37
N SER A 46 -17.34 6.11 3.37
CA SER A 46 -16.71 4.90 3.93
C SER A 46 -17.47 4.26 5.09
N ARG A 47 -18.25 5.04 5.87
CA ARG A 47 -18.82 4.62 7.17
C ARG A 47 -19.52 3.27 7.17
N SER A 48 -20.32 2.98 6.16
CA SER A 48 -21.05 1.71 6.05
C SER A 48 -20.22 0.56 5.49
N LEU A 49 -19.06 0.86 4.90
CA LEU A 49 -18.23 -0.08 4.15
C LEU A 49 -16.97 -0.54 4.90
N VAL A 50 -16.71 0.00 6.09
CA VAL A 50 -15.56 -0.36 6.94
C VAL A 50 -16.01 -0.74 8.35
N ASP A 51 -15.14 -1.38 9.12
CA ASP A 51 -15.41 -1.76 10.51
C ASP A 51 -15.04 -0.64 11.49
N SER A 52 -14.08 0.20 11.11
CA SER A 52 -13.73 1.41 11.86
C SER A 52 -13.12 2.49 10.98
N VAL A 53 -13.37 3.75 11.37
CA VAL A 53 -12.74 4.94 10.79
C VAL A 53 -11.97 5.62 11.91
N LEU A 54 -10.68 5.85 11.70
CA LEU A 54 -9.78 6.48 12.68
C LEU A 54 -9.24 7.79 12.12
N PRO A 55 -9.29 8.89 12.86
CA PRO A 55 -8.54 10.08 12.52
C PRO A 55 -7.06 9.90 12.88
N ALA A 56 -6.17 10.39 12.03
CA ALA A 56 -4.74 10.44 12.31
C ALA A 56 -4.11 11.70 11.71
N ALA A 57 -2.90 12.02 12.15
CA ALA A 57 -2.13 13.07 11.49
C ALA A 57 -1.82 12.68 10.03
N ARG A 58 -1.75 13.68 9.17
CA ARG A 58 -1.45 13.50 7.74
C ARG A 58 -0.09 12.84 7.54
N GLY A 59 -0.06 11.74 6.78
CA GLY A 59 1.14 11.02 6.41
C GLY A 59 0.90 9.51 6.40
N ARG A 60 1.24 8.85 5.29
CA ARG A 60 0.95 7.41 5.10
C ARG A 60 1.53 6.55 6.21
N ALA A 61 2.80 6.76 6.59
CA ALA A 61 3.43 6.01 7.67
C ALA A 61 2.68 6.18 9.00
N VAL A 62 2.27 7.41 9.33
CA VAL A 62 1.52 7.72 10.55
C VAL A 62 0.16 7.05 10.54
N GLN A 63 -0.58 7.18 9.43
CA GLN A 63 -1.90 6.58 9.27
C GLN A 63 -1.84 5.04 9.32
N MET A 64 -0.88 4.41 8.61
CA MET A 64 -0.72 2.95 8.61
C MET A 64 -0.33 2.42 9.99
N ARG A 65 0.49 3.15 10.77
CA ARG A 65 0.80 2.80 12.15
C ARG A 65 -0.44 2.89 13.03
N ALA A 66 -1.16 4.02 12.99
CA ALA A 66 -2.38 4.22 13.78
C ALA A 66 -3.41 3.11 13.53
N GLY A 67 -3.58 2.69 12.27
CA GLY A 67 -4.43 1.56 11.94
C GLY A 67 -3.92 0.23 12.49
N ALA A 68 -2.61 -0.01 12.42
CA ALA A 68 -1.99 -1.22 12.96
C ALA A 68 -2.08 -1.32 14.49
N ASP A 69 -2.04 -0.19 15.19
CA ASP A 69 -2.12 -0.14 16.66
C ASP A 69 -3.49 -0.60 17.20
N VAL A 70 -4.57 -0.43 16.44
CA VAL A 70 -5.92 -0.85 16.83
C VAL A 70 -6.38 -2.15 16.15
N ALA A 71 -5.65 -2.61 15.16
CA ALA A 71 -5.98 -3.79 14.37
C ALA A 71 -5.95 -5.07 15.22
N ARG A 72 -6.93 -5.97 15.03
CA ARG A 72 -7.11 -7.21 15.82
C ARG A 72 -6.62 -8.46 15.13
N GLY A 73 -6.49 -8.45 13.79
CA GLY A 73 -6.06 -9.61 13.01
C GLY A 73 -4.60 -10.00 13.22
N ASP A 74 -4.25 -11.25 13.00
CA ASP A 74 -2.87 -11.76 13.09
C ASP A 74 -2.00 -11.42 11.88
N VAL A 75 -2.63 -10.90 10.84
CA VAL A 75 -1.98 -10.43 9.62
C VAL A 75 -2.49 -9.03 9.31
N PHE A 76 -1.57 -8.09 9.15
CA PHE A 76 -1.86 -6.75 8.65
C PHE A 76 -1.67 -6.71 7.14
N TRP A 77 -2.63 -6.12 6.44
CA TRP A 77 -2.56 -5.89 5.02
C TRP A 77 -2.76 -4.41 4.73
N PHE A 78 -1.70 -3.75 4.28
CA PHE A 78 -1.70 -2.32 3.96
C PHE A 78 -2.10 -2.10 2.50
N LEU A 79 -3.23 -1.47 2.28
CA LEU A 79 -3.83 -1.27 0.96
C LEU A 79 -4.08 0.22 0.74
N HIS A 80 -3.79 0.73 -0.46
CA HIS A 80 -4.09 2.12 -0.80
C HIS A 80 -5.60 2.33 -1.06
N ALA A 81 -6.10 3.53 -0.78
CA ALA A 81 -7.51 3.89 -0.91
C ALA A 81 -8.04 3.86 -2.37
N ASP A 82 -7.15 3.88 -3.34
CA ASP A 82 -7.42 3.82 -4.78
C ASP A 82 -7.05 2.48 -5.43
N THR A 83 -6.91 1.43 -4.62
CA THR A 83 -6.44 0.12 -5.06
C THR A 83 -7.51 -0.95 -4.85
N ARG A 84 -7.95 -1.58 -5.93
CA ARG A 84 -8.94 -2.64 -5.92
C ARG A 84 -8.28 -4.01 -5.77
N ALA A 85 -8.71 -4.76 -4.77
CA ALA A 85 -8.24 -6.10 -4.48
C ALA A 85 -8.86 -7.15 -5.43
N PRO A 86 -8.16 -8.27 -5.74
CA PRO A 86 -8.78 -9.41 -6.38
C PRO A 86 -9.75 -10.10 -5.42
N GLU A 87 -10.73 -10.80 -6.00
CA GLU A 87 -11.61 -11.66 -5.23
C GLU A 87 -10.81 -12.69 -4.41
N HIS A 88 -11.26 -12.97 -3.20
CA HIS A 88 -10.61 -13.91 -2.27
C HIS A 88 -9.14 -13.57 -1.92
N ALA A 89 -8.77 -12.28 -1.91
CA ALA A 89 -7.43 -11.83 -1.53
C ALA A 89 -7.00 -12.36 -0.14
N ASP A 90 -7.93 -12.48 0.80
CA ASP A 90 -7.72 -13.08 2.12
C ASP A 90 -7.24 -14.53 2.04
N ARG A 91 -7.85 -15.35 1.16
CA ARG A 91 -7.44 -16.74 0.95
C ARG A 91 -6.05 -16.82 0.31
N LEU A 92 -5.76 -15.92 -0.63
CA LEU A 92 -4.44 -15.84 -1.25
C LEU A 92 -3.35 -15.47 -0.24
N ILE A 93 -3.62 -14.51 0.64
CA ILE A 93 -2.72 -14.14 1.74
C ILE A 93 -2.56 -15.33 2.70
N GLY A 94 -3.67 -15.97 3.11
CA GLY A 94 -3.64 -17.12 3.99
C GLY A 94 -2.78 -18.26 3.41
N ALA A 95 -3.01 -18.62 2.15
CA ALA A 95 -2.24 -19.65 1.45
C ALA A 95 -0.73 -19.29 1.35
N ALA A 96 -0.42 -18.02 1.05
CA ALA A 96 0.97 -17.55 0.96
C ALA A 96 1.71 -17.60 2.32
N LEU A 97 0.98 -17.51 3.44
CA LEU A 97 1.52 -17.55 4.80
C LEU A 97 1.40 -18.94 5.46
N GLN A 98 0.95 -19.98 4.77
CA GLN A 98 0.93 -21.35 5.30
C GLN A 98 2.35 -21.88 5.59
N ASP A 99 3.31 -21.53 4.73
CA ASP A 99 4.71 -21.79 5.01
C ASP A 99 5.16 -20.93 6.20
N THR A 100 5.57 -21.59 7.28
CA THR A 100 6.01 -20.92 8.52
C THR A 100 7.26 -20.07 8.36
N GLY A 101 8.06 -20.33 7.32
CA GLY A 101 9.22 -19.50 6.95
C GLY A 101 8.86 -18.19 6.28
N ILE A 102 7.61 -18.05 5.79
CA ILE A 102 7.12 -16.85 5.14
C ILE A 102 6.29 -16.04 6.13
N GLN A 103 6.74 -14.83 6.44
CA GLN A 103 6.07 -13.97 7.41
C GLN A 103 5.48 -12.69 6.82
N TRP A 104 5.79 -12.39 5.56
CA TRP A 104 5.30 -11.23 4.85
C TRP A 104 5.30 -11.44 3.33
N GLY A 105 4.63 -10.57 2.62
CA GLY A 105 4.58 -10.64 1.17
C GLY A 105 3.88 -9.45 0.55
N ARG A 106 3.61 -9.58 -0.75
CA ARG A 106 2.95 -8.56 -1.54
C ARG A 106 2.24 -9.17 -2.74
N PHE A 107 1.36 -8.42 -3.33
CA PHE A 107 0.72 -8.74 -4.60
C PHE A 107 1.51 -8.17 -5.79
N ASP A 108 1.31 -8.73 -6.98
CA ASP A 108 1.63 -8.00 -8.21
C ASP A 108 0.63 -6.85 -8.40
N VAL A 109 1.05 -5.79 -9.09
CA VAL A 109 0.21 -4.61 -9.37
C VAL A 109 -0.07 -4.49 -10.85
N GLN A 110 -1.23 -3.95 -11.18
CA GLN A 110 -1.65 -3.51 -12.51
C GLN A 110 -2.18 -2.08 -12.42
N LEU A 111 -1.64 -1.16 -13.23
CA LEU A 111 -2.03 0.26 -13.22
C LEU A 111 -3.15 0.56 -14.19
N SER A 112 -3.27 -0.16 -15.30
CA SER A 112 -4.33 -0.03 -16.28
C SER A 112 -4.37 -1.24 -17.21
N GLU A 113 -5.54 -1.62 -17.66
CA GLU A 113 -5.72 -2.65 -18.69
C GLU A 113 -5.68 -2.08 -20.10
N GLN A 114 -6.13 -0.84 -20.27
CA GLN A 114 -6.34 -0.21 -21.57
C GLN A 114 -5.06 0.41 -22.15
N ARG A 115 -4.18 0.97 -21.32
CA ARG A 115 -2.98 1.68 -21.77
C ARG A 115 -1.75 0.76 -21.74
N VAL A 116 -1.19 0.47 -22.92
CA VAL A 116 0.02 -0.38 -23.06
C VAL A 116 1.19 0.14 -22.22
N SER A 117 1.43 1.46 -22.23
CA SER A 117 2.50 2.07 -21.44
C SER A 117 2.36 1.79 -19.93
N LEU A 118 1.15 1.87 -19.38
CA LEU A 118 0.90 1.59 -17.96
C LEU A 118 0.99 0.09 -17.65
N ARG A 119 0.61 -0.79 -18.58
CA ARG A 119 0.86 -2.23 -18.45
C ARG A 119 2.36 -2.54 -18.37
N VAL A 120 3.16 -1.89 -19.21
CA VAL A 120 4.64 -2.03 -19.18
C VAL A 120 5.19 -1.54 -17.84
N VAL A 121 4.76 -0.37 -17.36
CA VAL A 121 5.18 0.16 -16.04
C VAL A 121 4.83 -0.81 -14.92
N GLY A 122 3.60 -1.33 -14.86
CA GLY A 122 3.19 -2.30 -13.86
C GLY A 122 4.04 -3.58 -13.90
N ASN A 123 4.33 -4.10 -15.09
CA ASN A 123 5.18 -5.26 -15.25
C ASN A 123 6.63 -4.98 -14.80
N LEU A 124 7.19 -3.80 -15.10
CA LEU A 124 8.51 -3.40 -14.63
C LEU A 124 8.54 -3.26 -13.09
N MET A 125 7.49 -2.70 -12.48
CA MET A 125 7.36 -2.63 -11.02
C MET A 125 7.37 -4.04 -10.40
N ASN A 126 6.60 -4.97 -10.97
CA ASN A 126 6.53 -6.35 -10.51
C ASN A 126 7.88 -7.07 -10.65
N THR A 127 8.52 -6.95 -11.83
CA THR A 127 9.83 -7.57 -12.09
C THR A 127 10.90 -7.04 -11.15
N ARG A 128 11.00 -5.72 -11.01
CA ARG A 128 11.91 -5.08 -10.05
C ARG A 128 11.70 -5.62 -8.63
N SER A 129 10.45 -5.68 -8.20
CA SER A 129 10.11 -6.14 -6.86
C SER A 129 10.46 -7.63 -6.65
N ARG A 130 10.27 -8.48 -7.67
CA ARG A 130 10.68 -9.90 -7.62
C ARG A 130 12.19 -10.05 -7.48
N LEU A 131 12.96 -9.25 -8.20
CA LEU A 131 14.43 -9.31 -8.19
C LEU A 131 15.01 -8.74 -6.90
N SER A 132 14.49 -7.59 -6.46
CA SER A 132 15.04 -6.88 -5.30
C SER A 132 14.47 -7.36 -3.95
N GLY A 133 13.30 -7.98 -3.93
CA GLY A 133 12.54 -8.26 -2.71
C GLY A 133 11.98 -6.98 -2.04
N ILE A 134 11.95 -5.84 -2.76
CA ILE A 134 11.43 -4.57 -2.24
C ILE A 134 10.04 -4.32 -2.83
N ALA A 135 9.04 -4.24 -1.97
CA ALA A 135 7.68 -3.88 -2.33
C ALA A 135 7.47 -2.36 -2.26
N THR A 136 6.45 -1.89 -2.98
CA THR A 136 5.91 -0.52 -2.86
C THR A 136 4.47 -0.59 -2.39
N GLY A 137 3.93 0.50 -1.85
CA GLY A 137 2.58 0.56 -1.31
C GLY A 137 1.50 0.10 -2.29
N ASP A 138 1.64 0.42 -3.59
CA ASP A 138 0.74 -0.05 -4.65
C ASP A 138 0.66 -1.58 -4.77
N GLN A 139 1.62 -2.31 -4.20
CA GLN A 139 1.67 -3.76 -4.20
C GLN A 139 1.00 -4.42 -2.98
N GLY A 140 0.38 -3.64 -2.09
CA GLY A 140 -0.38 -4.14 -0.96
C GLY A 140 0.43 -5.06 -0.06
N ILE A 141 1.33 -4.49 0.72
CA ILE A 141 2.20 -5.26 1.64
C ILE A 141 1.34 -5.92 2.71
N PHE A 142 1.48 -7.23 2.86
CA PHE A 142 0.91 -7.96 4.00
C PHE A 142 2.03 -8.56 4.87
N VAL A 143 1.80 -8.60 6.18
CA VAL A 143 2.81 -9.04 7.14
C VAL A 143 2.14 -9.61 8.38
N ARG A 144 2.71 -10.67 8.97
CA ARG A 144 2.26 -11.17 10.27
C ARG A 144 2.43 -10.09 11.34
N ARG A 145 1.42 -9.93 12.20
CA ARG A 145 1.45 -8.99 13.33
C ARG A 145 2.73 -9.14 14.16
N THR A 146 3.12 -10.38 14.46
CA THR A 146 4.32 -10.68 15.26
C THR A 146 5.58 -10.09 14.64
N LEU A 147 5.79 -10.28 13.34
CA LEU A 147 6.95 -9.69 12.65
C LEU A 147 6.83 -8.16 12.58
N TYR A 148 5.65 -7.62 12.23
CA TYR A 148 5.44 -6.17 12.15
C TYR A 148 5.78 -5.48 13.47
N THR A 149 5.32 -6.05 14.59
CA THR A 149 5.59 -5.52 15.93
C THR A 149 7.08 -5.65 16.29
N ALA A 150 7.68 -6.81 16.02
CA ALA A 150 9.09 -7.05 16.31
C ALA A 150 10.04 -6.09 15.58
N VAL A 151 9.69 -5.67 14.36
CA VAL A 151 10.49 -4.69 13.59
C VAL A 151 10.16 -3.23 13.90
N GLY A 152 9.21 -2.96 14.79
CA GLY A 152 8.79 -1.60 15.17
C GLY A 152 7.86 -0.91 14.17
N GLY A 153 7.29 -1.66 13.21
CA GLY A 153 6.31 -1.16 12.25
C GLY A 153 6.89 -0.25 11.17
N PHE A 154 6.04 0.57 10.54
CA PHE A 154 6.49 1.53 9.54
C PHE A 154 7.46 2.55 10.14
N PRO A 155 8.63 2.79 9.52
CA PRO A 155 9.48 3.92 9.86
C PRO A 155 8.73 5.25 9.72
N GLN A 156 8.91 6.13 10.69
CA GLN A 156 8.28 7.47 10.67
C GLN A 156 9.03 8.37 9.69
N GLN A 157 8.67 8.28 8.42
CA GLN A 157 9.24 9.12 7.36
C GLN A 157 8.14 9.55 6.39
N PRO A 158 8.26 10.76 5.81
CA PRO A 158 7.20 11.37 5.01
C PRO A 158 7.12 10.81 3.59
N LEU A 159 8.13 10.06 3.13
CA LEU A 159 8.19 9.44 1.81
C LEU A 159 9.07 8.19 1.85
N MET A 160 8.81 7.22 0.95
CA MET A 160 9.54 5.93 0.85
C MET A 160 9.37 5.02 2.08
N GLU A 161 8.32 5.20 2.86
CA GLU A 161 7.98 4.41 4.04
C GLU A 161 7.78 2.92 3.72
N ASP A 162 7.20 2.63 2.57
CA ASP A 162 6.98 1.29 2.02
C ASP A 162 8.30 0.58 1.66
N ILE A 163 9.21 1.31 1.01
CA ILE A 163 10.56 0.82 0.69
C ILE A 163 11.35 0.57 1.98
N ALA A 164 11.26 1.50 2.94
CA ALA A 164 11.95 1.36 4.22
C ALA A 164 11.45 0.13 4.98
N LEU A 165 10.13 -0.04 5.12
CA LEU A 165 9.55 -1.24 5.75
C LEU A 165 9.97 -2.52 5.01
N SER A 166 9.85 -2.54 3.68
CA SER A 166 10.26 -3.72 2.88
C SER A 166 11.72 -4.10 3.10
N ARG A 167 12.62 -3.11 3.22
CA ARG A 167 14.05 -3.35 3.50
C ARG A 167 14.26 -4.00 4.87
N ILE A 168 13.50 -3.58 5.86
CA ILE A 168 13.54 -4.15 7.20
C ILE A 168 12.99 -5.59 7.17
N LEU A 169 11.79 -5.79 6.62
CA LEU A 169 11.14 -7.09 6.54
C LEU A 169 11.98 -8.11 5.77
N ARG A 170 12.65 -7.69 4.69
CA ARG A 170 13.52 -8.55 3.88
C ARG A 170 14.69 -9.16 4.68
N ARG A 171 15.15 -8.53 5.77
CA ARG A 171 16.20 -9.08 6.65
C ARG A 171 15.69 -10.30 7.44
N HIS A 172 14.37 -10.42 7.60
CA HIS A 172 13.69 -11.52 8.30
C HIS A 172 13.15 -12.61 7.36
N GLY A 173 13.39 -12.49 6.06
CA GLY A 173 12.98 -13.48 5.06
C GLY A 173 12.55 -12.85 3.75
N ARG A 174 12.48 -13.68 2.70
CA ARG A 174 11.98 -13.23 1.39
C ARG A 174 10.47 -13.05 1.43
N PRO A 175 9.92 -12.06 0.69
CA PRO A 175 8.48 -11.89 0.59
C PRO A 175 7.82 -13.03 -0.19
N ALA A 176 6.64 -13.45 0.24
CA ALA A 176 5.73 -14.14 -0.66
C ALA A 176 5.31 -13.23 -1.80
N ILE A 177 5.17 -13.79 -2.99
CA ILE A 177 4.76 -13.07 -4.18
C ILE A 177 3.45 -13.65 -4.68
N ILE A 178 2.35 -12.93 -4.45
CA ILE A 178 1.05 -13.28 -5.00
C ILE A 178 0.95 -12.68 -6.40
N ARG A 179 0.84 -13.56 -7.42
CA ARG A 179 0.82 -13.13 -8.82
C ARG A 179 -0.51 -12.55 -9.27
N GLN A 180 -1.60 -12.81 -8.54
CA GLN A 180 -2.86 -12.10 -8.71
C GLN A 180 -2.62 -10.60 -8.48
N ARG A 181 -3.24 -9.78 -9.33
CA ARG A 181 -2.90 -8.36 -9.40
C ARG A 181 -3.87 -7.52 -8.58
N LEU A 182 -3.31 -6.57 -7.84
CA LEU A 182 -4.04 -5.42 -7.36
C LEU A 182 -4.19 -4.43 -8.52
N HIS A 183 -5.39 -3.88 -8.67
CA HIS A 183 -5.66 -2.84 -9.68
C HIS A 183 -5.56 -1.47 -9.02
N SER A 184 -4.42 -0.81 -9.17
CA SER A 184 -4.18 0.53 -8.64
C SER A 184 -4.56 1.59 -9.66
N SER A 185 -5.09 2.72 -9.19
CA SER A 185 -5.54 3.82 -10.02
C SER A 185 -4.40 4.39 -10.88
N PRO A 186 -4.61 4.59 -12.18
CA PRO A 186 -3.64 5.24 -13.05
C PRO A 186 -3.65 6.78 -12.91
N ARG A 187 -4.53 7.35 -12.07
CA ARG A 187 -4.79 8.81 -11.95
C ARG A 187 -3.53 9.65 -11.92
N ARG A 188 -2.55 9.31 -11.10
CA ARG A 188 -1.27 10.01 -11.00
C ARG A 188 -0.50 10.02 -12.33
N TRP A 189 -0.47 8.87 -13.02
CA TRP A 189 0.23 8.70 -14.29
C TRP A 189 -0.44 9.46 -15.42
N GLU A 190 -1.75 9.60 -15.34
CA GLU A 190 -2.57 10.32 -16.32
C GLU A 190 -2.45 11.84 -16.14
N GLN A 191 -2.46 12.31 -14.90
CA GLN A 191 -2.36 13.74 -14.59
C GLN A 191 -0.97 14.32 -14.87
N HIS A 192 0.10 13.56 -14.57
CA HIS A 192 1.48 14.09 -14.68
C HIS A 192 2.26 13.56 -15.90
N GLY A 193 1.66 12.67 -16.67
CA GLY A 193 2.32 11.98 -17.79
C GLY A 193 3.20 10.82 -17.32
N VAL A 194 3.18 9.74 -18.11
CA VAL A 194 3.87 8.48 -17.76
C VAL A 194 5.39 8.68 -17.65
N THR A 195 6.00 9.28 -18.65
CA THR A 195 7.47 9.46 -18.70
C THR A 195 8.00 10.32 -17.55
N ARG A 196 7.33 11.47 -17.30
CA ARG A 196 7.70 12.38 -16.21
C ARG A 196 7.60 11.68 -14.86
N THR A 197 6.52 10.93 -14.63
CA THR A 197 6.31 10.19 -13.39
C THR A 197 7.38 9.11 -13.19
N ILE A 198 7.75 8.36 -14.25
CA ILE A 198 8.82 7.37 -14.19
C ILE A 198 10.13 8.04 -13.76
N LEU A 199 10.56 9.08 -14.47
CA LEU A 199 11.82 9.77 -14.19
C LEU A 199 11.86 10.33 -12.77
N LEU A 200 10.76 10.97 -12.32
CA LEU A 200 10.65 11.49 -10.96
C LEU A 200 10.78 10.37 -9.92
N MET A 201 10.01 9.29 -10.07
CA MET A 201 10.02 8.19 -9.09
C MET A 201 11.37 7.44 -9.09
N TRP A 202 12.02 7.29 -10.23
CA TRP A 202 13.35 6.68 -10.30
C TRP A 202 14.41 7.59 -9.67
N GLY A 203 14.38 8.89 -9.98
CA GLY A 203 15.28 9.87 -9.38
C GLY A 203 15.16 9.92 -7.85
N LEU A 204 13.93 9.99 -7.32
CA LEU A 204 13.67 9.97 -5.89
C LEU A 204 14.15 8.68 -5.22
N ARG A 205 13.95 7.53 -5.86
CA ARG A 205 14.44 6.24 -5.35
C ARG A 205 15.95 6.16 -5.35
N LEU A 206 16.59 6.56 -6.45
CA LEU A 206 18.04 6.60 -6.52
C LEU A 206 18.60 7.50 -5.42
N ALA A 207 18.08 8.71 -5.27
CA ALA A 207 18.49 9.63 -4.22
C ALA A 207 18.25 9.03 -2.80
N TYR A 208 17.15 8.32 -2.59
CA TYR A 208 16.92 7.62 -1.33
C TYR A 208 17.98 6.54 -1.06
N PHE A 209 18.35 5.74 -2.06
CA PHE A 209 19.36 4.70 -1.91
C PHE A 209 20.77 5.25 -1.76
N THR A 210 21.05 6.46 -2.26
CA THR A 210 22.32 7.17 -2.05
C THR A 210 22.37 7.94 -0.72
N GLY A 211 21.33 7.83 0.12
CA GLY A 211 21.34 8.37 1.47
C GLY A 211 20.72 9.77 1.63
N VAL A 212 20.03 10.30 0.62
CA VAL A 212 19.30 11.56 0.75
C VAL A 212 18.15 11.39 1.75
N ALA A 213 18.06 12.28 2.73
CA ALA A 213 17.07 12.23 3.79
C ALA A 213 15.62 12.28 3.25
N PRO A 214 14.69 11.42 3.78
CA PRO A 214 13.29 11.34 3.33
C PRO A 214 12.56 12.68 3.34
N ASP A 215 12.84 13.57 4.31
CA ASP A 215 12.24 14.91 4.37
C ASP A 215 12.61 15.79 3.18
N ARG A 216 13.85 15.68 2.71
CA ARG A 216 14.32 16.38 1.51
C ARG A 216 13.64 15.84 0.26
N LEU A 217 13.51 14.52 0.17
CA LEU A 217 12.79 13.86 -0.93
C LEU A 217 11.30 14.24 -0.94
N ALA A 218 10.67 14.31 0.22
CA ALA A 218 9.27 14.70 0.34
C ALA A 218 9.04 16.16 -0.08
N ARG A 219 9.99 17.06 0.20
CA ARG A 219 9.94 18.45 -0.30
C ARG A 219 10.05 18.48 -1.84
N LEU A 220 11.01 17.79 -2.41
CA LEU A 220 11.17 17.68 -3.87
C LEU A 220 9.93 17.07 -4.53
N TYR A 221 9.37 16.02 -3.93
CA TYR A 221 8.16 15.37 -4.42
C TYR A 221 6.95 16.33 -4.45
N ARG A 222 6.75 17.12 -3.38
CA ARG A 222 5.67 18.11 -3.30
C ARG A 222 5.80 19.24 -4.33
N LEU A 223 7.00 19.69 -4.64
CA LEU A 223 7.26 20.68 -5.68
C LEU A 223 6.88 20.20 -7.09
N HIS A 224 6.74 18.90 -7.29
CA HIS A 224 6.38 18.29 -8.58
C HIS A 224 4.93 17.76 -8.60
N GLN A 225 4.18 17.97 -7.50
CA GLN A 225 2.72 17.80 -7.45
C GLN A 225 2.08 19.17 -7.67
N PRO A 226 1.07 19.31 -8.55
CA PRO A 226 0.32 20.54 -8.72
C PRO A 226 -0.47 20.90 -7.46
#